data_1444f1c0e88209189e601f4bebae33ac
#
_entry.id   1444f1c0e88209189e601f4bebae33ac
#
_cell.length_a   1.000
_cell.length_b   1.000
_cell.length_c   1.000
_cell.angle_alpha   90.00
_cell.angle_beta   90.00
_cell.angle_gamma   90.00
#
_symmetry.space_group_name_H-M   'P 1'
#
loop_
_entity.id
_entity.type
_entity.pdbx_description
1 polymer ?
#
loop_
_entity_poly.entity_id
_entity_poly.type
_entity_poly.pdbx_seq_one_letter_code
_entity_poly.pdbx_strand_id
1 'polypeptide(L)'
;MGQKMKKQSTILFCTGLSGSGKSYFIKNILPRGAFYNLKSATTRPMRDGEKDGREYYFRDENYFDKEKFATKLFVNEQFWKPGQPKWLYGVPESEITAHWGENFTYDVIQPRYVRQMMDWFSCHDAAHIYKFRIAWFVPMINNMEIIQKRQNMPNDIDVRRTNTCNASDFRASGLHIDHIVVSNTQTIAFDDRLRTFIKSASQRIK
;
A
#
# COMPACT_ATOMS: atom_id res chain seq x y z
N MET A 1 -17.86 -23.92 -28.31
CA MET A 1 -18.23 -23.22 -27.06
C MET A 1 -17.06 -22.34 -26.64
N GLY A 2 -17.12 -21.02 -26.87
CA GLY A 2 -16.06 -20.11 -26.52
C GLY A 2 -16.04 -19.93 -25.00
N GLN A 3 -14.96 -20.35 -24.36
CA GLN A 3 -14.70 -19.98 -22.97
C GLN A 3 -14.65 -18.45 -22.88
N LYS A 4 -15.65 -17.83 -22.25
CA LYS A 4 -15.60 -16.43 -21.84
C LYS A 4 -14.35 -16.30 -20.95
N MET A 5 -13.31 -15.66 -21.45
CA MET A 5 -12.13 -15.35 -20.63
C MET A 5 -12.59 -14.64 -19.37
N LYS A 6 -12.36 -15.26 -18.22
CA LYS A 6 -12.70 -14.67 -16.92
C LYS A 6 -11.88 -13.38 -16.81
N LYS A 7 -12.56 -12.25 -16.65
CA LYS A 7 -11.92 -10.93 -16.58
C LYS A 7 -11.04 -10.90 -15.34
N GLN A 8 -9.74 -10.66 -15.52
CA GLN A 8 -8.79 -10.57 -14.41
C GLN A 8 -9.15 -9.45 -13.43
N SER A 9 -9.03 -9.73 -12.16
CA SER A 9 -9.07 -8.73 -11.10
C SER A 9 -7.79 -7.90 -11.10
N THR A 10 -7.81 -6.74 -10.47
CA THR A 10 -6.64 -5.85 -10.47
C THR A 10 -6.17 -5.61 -9.05
N ILE A 11 -4.85 -5.64 -8.87
CA ILE A 11 -4.21 -5.13 -7.66
C ILE A 11 -3.53 -3.81 -8.01
N LEU A 12 -4.01 -2.72 -7.40
CA LEU A 12 -3.45 -1.39 -7.53
C LEU A 12 -2.56 -1.09 -6.33
N PHE A 13 -1.26 -1.16 -6.53
CA PHE A 13 -0.27 -0.74 -5.53
C PHE A 13 -0.14 0.77 -5.54
N CYS A 14 -0.49 1.40 -4.42
CA CYS A 14 -0.27 2.82 -4.19
C CYS A 14 1.03 2.99 -3.39
N THR A 15 2.13 3.32 -4.07
CA THR A 15 3.45 3.40 -3.43
C THR A 15 3.99 4.83 -3.42
N GLY A 16 4.68 5.20 -2.36
CA GLY A 16 5.20 6.54 -2.16
C GLY A 16 5.40 6.87 -0.68
N LEU A 17 6.07 7.97 -0.41
CA LEU A 17 6.37 8.42 0.94
C LEU A 17 5.12 8.65 1.79
N SER A 18 5.26 8.62 3.11
CA SER A 18 4.22 9.07 4.02
C SER A 18 3.80 10.51 3.68
N GLY A 19 2.49 10.81 3.76
CA GLY A 19 1.97 12.13 3.43
C GLY A 19 1.85 12.43 1.93
N SER A 20 2.22 11.51 1.02
CA SER A 20 2.09 11.71 -0.44
C SER A 20 0.67 11.59 -1.00
N GLY A 21 -0.37 11.49 -0.16
CA GLY A 21 -1.76 11.48 -0.61
C GLY A 21 -2.34 10.09 -0.92
N LYS A 22 -1.61 8.99 -0.75
CA LYS A 22 -2.08 7.61 -1.04
C LYS A 22 -3.42 7.29 -0.38
N SER A 23 -3.49 7.42 0.93
CA SER A 23 -4.71 7.10 1.69
C SER A 23 -5.88 8.01 1.33
N TYR A 24 -5.61 9.28 0.98
CA TYR A 24 -6.65 10.19 0.48
C TYR A 24 -7.19 9.71 -0.88
N PHE A 25 -6.28 9.33 -1.79
CA PHE A 25 -6.64 8.79 -3.11
C PHE A 25 -7.50 7.53 -2.98
N ILE A 26 -7.08 6.58 -2.14
CA ILE A 26 -7.81 5.33 -1.93
C ILE A 26 -9.22 5.60 -1.36
N LYS A 27 -9.33 6.51 -0.38
CA LYS A 27 -10.60 6.76 0.33
C LYS A 27 -11.57 7.67 -0.43
N ASN A 28 -11.06 8.61 -1.24
CA ASN A 28 -11.86 9.71 -1.78
C ASN A 28 -11.88 9.78 -3.31
N ILE A 29 -10.91 9.19 -3.99
CA ILE A 29 -10.80 9.27 -5.47
C ILE A 29 -11.21 7.94 -6.11
N LEU A 30 -10.79 6.81 -5.53
CA LEU A 30 -11.26 5.51 -6.04
C LEU A 30 -12.76 5.33 -5.79
N PRO A 31 -13.47 4.71 -6.74
CA PRO A 31 -14.89 4.44 -6.59
C PRO A 31 -15.13 3.52 -5.38
N ARG A 32 -16.08 3.90 -4.55
CA ARG A 32 -16.46 3.10 -3.38
C ARG A 32 -16.89 1.70 -3.80
N GLY A 33 -16.38 0.67 -3.15
CA GLY A 33 -16.70 -0.73 -3.43
C GLY A 33 -16.02 -1.31 -4.68
N ALA A 34 -15.26 -0.52 -5.45
CA ALA A 34 -14.54 -1.03 -6.63
C ALA A 34 -13.27 -1.82 -6.26
N PHE A 35 -12.69 -1.51 -5.10
CA PHE A 35 -11.47 -2.11 -4.59
C PHE A 35 -11.61 -2.39 -3.11
N TYR A 36 -11.17 -3.57 -2.70
CA TYR A 36 -10.91 -3.84 -1.29
C TYR A 36 -9.53 -3.31 -0.93
N ASN A 37 -9.42 -2.52 0.14
CA ASN A 37 -8.13 -2.01 0.60
C ASN A 37 -7.50 -3.02 1.57
N LEU A 38 -6.45 -3.72 1.10
CA LEU A 38 -5.71 -4.69 1.91
C LEU A 38 -5.12 -4.01 3.15
N LYS A 39 -5.38 -4.61 4.30
CA LYS A 39 -4.92 -4.09 5.59
C LYS A 39 -3.71 -4.88 6.07
N SER A 40 -2.71 -4.15 6.52
CA SER A 40 -1.57 -4.75 7.23
C SER A 40 -1.90 -4.95 8.70
N ALA A 41 -1.36 -6.00 9.29
CA ALA A 41 -1.17 -6.09 10.72
C ALA A 41 0.07 -5.27 11.13
N THR A 42 0.10 -4.78 12.37
CA THR A 42 1.25 -4.06 12.91
C THR A 42 1.37 -4.20 14.42
N THR A 43 2.61 -4.26 14.93
CA THR A 43 2.91 -4.16 16.37
C THR A 43 3.01 -2.72 16.85
N ARG A 44 2.95 -1.74 15.93
CA ARG A 44 2.91 -0.33 16.30
C ARG A 44 1.69 -0.04 17.16
N PRO A 45 1.81 0.72 18.26
CA PRO A 45 0.67 1.18 19.01
C PRO A 45 -0.32 1.98 18.15
N MET A 46 -1.59 1.80 18.41
CA MET A 46 -2.67 2.55 17.78
C MET A 46 -2.55 4.04 18.11
N ARG A 47 -2.75 4.91 17.14
CA ARG A 47 -2.76 6.36 17.31
C ARG A 47 -4.17 6.87 17.62
N ASP A 48 -4.24 8.10 18.13
CA ASP A 48 -5.53 8.77 18.34
C ASP A 48 -6.33 8.80 17.03
N GLY A 49 -7.59 8.40 17.11
CA GLY A 49 -8.51 8.36 15.98
C GLY A 49 -8.38 7.14 15.04
N GLU A 50 -7.35 6.30 15.21
CA GLU A 50 -7.29 5.00 14.52
C GLU A 50 -8.22 3.97 15.18
N LYS A 51 -8.60 2.93 14.43
CA LYS A 51 -9.42 1.81 14.94
C LYS A 51 -8.86 0.49 14.41
N ASP A 52 -8.84 -0.53 15.28
CA ASP A 52 -8.47 -1.89 14.86
C ASP A 52 -9.38 -2.39 13.73
N GLY A 53 -8.78 -3.04 12.75
CA GLY A 53 -9.48 -3.53 11.55
C GLY A 53 -9.89 -2.45 10.54
N ARG A 54 -9.69 -1.15 10.83
CA ARG A 54 -10.00 -0.06 9.89
C ARG A 54 -8.74 0.45 9.19
N GLU A 55 -7.73 0.89 9.93
CA GLU A 55 -6.44 1.33 9.39
C GLU A 55 -5.45 0.17 9.31
N TYR A 56 -5.34 -0.58 10.38
CA TYR A 56 -4.46 -1.74 10.56
C TYR A 56 -5.16 -2.76 11.45
N TYR A 57 -4.68 -4.00 11.42
CA TYR A 57 -4.87 -4.95 12.50
C TYR A 57 -3.75 -4.73 13.53
N PHE A 58 -4.08 -4.12 14.68
CA PHE A 58 -3.09 -3.89 15.75
C PHE A 58 -2.91 -5.17 16.55
N ARG A 59 -1.73 -5.79 16.44
CA ARG A 59 -1.42 -7.12 16.97
C ARG A 59 -0.10 -7.09 17.72
N ASP A 60 0.11 -8.09 18.59
CA ASP A 60 1.37 -8.32 19.28
C ASP A 60 2.38 -9.12 18.42
N GLU A 61 3.59 -9.32 18.94
CA GLU A 61 4.63 -10.08 18.26
C GLU A 61 4.24 -11.56 18.11
N ASN A 62 3.52 -12.16 19.09
CA ASN A 62 3.06 -13.54 19.01
C ASN A 62 2.16 -13.80 17.80
N TYR A 63 1.36 -12.81 17.40
CA TYR A 63 0.59 -12.89 16.17
C TYR A 63 1.49 -13.01 14.94
N PHE A 64 2.56 -12.21 14.90
CA PHE A 64 3.51 -12.23 13.78
C PHE A 64 4.36 -13.52 13.71
N ASP A 65 4.48 -14.26 14.80
CA ASP A 65 5.18 -15.54 14.82
C ASP A 65 4.27 -16.70 14.35
N LYS A 66 2.97 -16.59 14.56
CA LYS A 66 2.00 -17.64 14.27
C LYS A 66 1.30 -17.49 12.91
N GLU A 67 1.07 -16.25 12.47
CA GLU A 67 0.35 -15.98 11.23
C GLU A 67 1.29 -16.02 10.01
N LYS A 68 0.77 -16.45 8.87
CA LYS A 68 1.46 -16.38 7.59
C LYS A 68 1.20 -15.05 6.91
N PHE A 69 2.22 -14.52 6.27
CA PHE A 69 2.19 -13.20 5.67
C PHE A 69 2.61 -13.22 4.21
N ALA A 70 1.83 -12.57 3.35
CA ALA A 70 2.21 -12.27 1.98
C ALA A 70 3.34 -11.23 1.92
N THR A 71 3.34 -10.28 2.88
CA THR A 71 4.47 -9.38 3.11
C THR A 71 4.75 -9.30 4.59
N LYS A 72 6.00 -9.49 5.00
CA LYS A 72 6.42 -9.31 6.41
C LYS A 72 7.54 -8.29 6.44
N LEU A 73 7.29 -7.19 7.14
CA LEU A 73 8.19 -6.06 7.22
C LEU A 73 8.66 -5.85 8.63
N PHE A 74 9.96 -5.87 8.81
CA PHE A 74 10.56 -5.18 9.95
C PHE A 74 10.73 -3.72 9.56
N VAL A 75 10.10 -2.81 10.31
CA VAL A 75 10.30 -1.40 10.06
C VAL A 75 11.74 -1.06 10.37
N ASN A 76 12.49 -0.84 9.30
CA ASN A 76 13.76 -0.18 9.25
C ASN A 76 14.84 -0.69 10.21
N GLU A 77 15.33 -1.89 9.98
CA GLU A 77 16.61 -2.28 10.57
C GLU A 77 17.75 -1.30 10.22
N GLN A 78 17.69 -0.65 9.04
CA GLN A 78 18.68 0.34 8.61
C GLN A 78 18.64 1.65 9.39
N PHE A 79 17.50 2.01 9.97
CA PHE A 79 17.29 3.29 10.65
C PHE A 79 16.91 3.14 12.13
N TRP A 80 16.93 1.90 12.61
CA TRP A 80 16.65 1.63 14.00
C TRP A 80 17.79 2.16 14.88
N LYS A 81 17.46 3.05 15.79
CA LYS A 81 18.39 3.50 16.83
C LYS A 81 18.22 2.60 18.04
N PRO A 82 19.33 2.20 18.71
CA PRO A 82 19.26 1.47 19.97
C PRO A 82 18.31 2.16 20.95
N GLY A 83 17.40 1.38 21.56
CA GLY A 83 16.40 1.90 22.51
C GLY A 83 15.07 2.35 21.92
N GLN A 84 14.91 2.35 20.57
CA GLN A 84 13.61 2.58 19.95
C GLN A 84 12.86 1.26 19.71
N PRO A 85 11.52 1.23 19.88
CA PRO A 85 10.74 0.03 19.59
C PRO A 85 10.79 -0.30 18.11
N LYS A 86 11.09 -1.55 17.77
CA LYS A 86 10.92 -2.10 16.42
C LYS A 86 9.44 -2.43 16.22
N TRP A 87 8.86 -1.95 15.15
CA TRP A 87 7.50 -2.31 14.78
C TRP A 87 7.49 -3.25 13.58
N LEU A 88 6.68 -4.27 13.68
CA LEU A 88 6.40 -5.18 12.58
C LEU A 88 5.19 -4.67 11.78
N TYR A 89 5.24 -4.90 10.48
CA TYR A 89 4.10 -4.74 9.58
C TYR A 89 4.04 -5.94 8.65
N GLY A 90 2.86 -6.32 8.24
CA GLY A 90 2.70 -7.38 7.26
C GLY A 90 1.26 -7.50 6.80
N VAL A 91 1.04 -7.95 5.57
CA VAL A 91 -0.31 -8.32 5.09
C VAL A 91 -0.49 -9.80 5.36
N PRO A 92 -1.41 -10.19 6.28
CA PRO A 92 -1.70 -11.59 6.52
C PRO A 92 -2.21 -12.28 5.26
N GLU A 93 -1.85 -13.54 5.04
CA GLU A 93 -2.40 -14.33 3.92
C GLU A 93 -3.92 -14.48 4.05
N SER A 94 -4.42 -14.59 5.28
CA SER A 94 -5.84 -14.66 5.60
C SER A 94 -6.62 -13.43 5.09
N GLU A 95 -6.02 -12.25 5.12
CA GLU A 95 -6.61 -11.00 4.60
C GLU A 95 -6.83 -11.07 3.08
N ILE A 96 -5.88 -11.63 2.35
CA ILE A 96 -5.98 -11.78 0.89
C ILE A 96 -6.95 -12.90 0.53
N THR A 97 -6.85 -14.04 1.19
CA THR A 97 -7.67 -15.21 0.87
C THR A 97 -9.14 -15.01 1.18
N ALA A 98 -9.48 -14.23 2.22
CA ALA A 98 -10.87 -13.88 2.53
C ALA A 98 -11.56 -13.06 1.42
N HIS A 99 -10.79 -12.34 0.60
CA HIS A 99 -11.27 -11.49 -0.48
C HIS A 99 -10.78 -11.94 -1.87
N TRP A 100 -10.41 -13.22 -1.99
CA TRP A 100 -9.84 -13.77 -3.21
C TRP A 100 -10.72 -13.53 -4.45
N GLY A 101 -10.11 -12.98 -5.50
CA GLY A 101 -10.81 -12.65 -6.75
C GLY A 101 -11.39 -11.23 -6.81
N GLU A 102 -11.38 -10.48 -5.72
CA GLU A 102 -11.75 -9.07 -5.72
C GLU A 102 -10.62 -8.19 -6.29
N ASN A 103 -10.95 -6.95 -6.67
CA ASN A 103 -9.91 -5.96 -6.92
C ASN A 103 -9.35 -5.46 -5.60
N PHE A 104 -8.03 -5.30 -5.53
CA PHE A 104 -7.36 -4.81 -4.32
C PHE A 104 -6.68 -3.47 -4.54
N THR A 105 -6.58 -2.70 -3.46
CA THR A 105 -5.54 -1.68 -3.29
C THR A 105 -4.62 -2.06 -2.16
N TYR A 106 -3.36 -1.67 -2.27
CA TYR A 106 -2.39 -1.80 -1.20
C TYR A 106 -1.55 -0.52 -1.08
N ASP A 107 -1.64 0.12 0.10
CA ASP A 107 -0.86 1.32 0.45
C ASP A 107 0.48 0.90 1.03
N VAL A 108 1.56 1.17 0.30
CA VAL A 108 2.91 0.77 0.69
C VAL A 108 3.92 1.90 0.45
N ILE A 109 4.91 2.00 1.32
CA ILE A 109 5.90 3.07 1.22
C ILE A 109 6.97 2.72 0.17
N GLN A 110 7.53 1.53 0.22
CA GLN A 110 8.71 1.16 -0.57
C GLN A 110 8.40 0.12 -1.65
N PRO A 111 8.97 0.27 -2.86
CA PRO A 111 8.76 -0.65 -3.99
C PRO A 111 9.12 -2.12 -3.71
N ARG A 112 10.14 -2.38 -2.88
CA ARG A 112 10.55 -3.76 -2.52
C ARG A 112 9.41 -4.60 -1.93
N TYR A 113 8.46 -3.96 -1.24
CA TYR A 113 7.31 -4.66 -0.66
C TYR A 113 6.19 -4.92 -1.68
N VAL A 114 6.11 -4.09 -2.71
CA VAL A 114 5.32 -4.41 -3.90
C VAL A 114 5.84 -5.69 -4.54
N ARG A 115 7.17 -5.81 -4.70
CA ARG A 115 7.81 -7.02 -5.24
C ARG A 115 7.49 -8.25 -4.40
N GLN A 116 7.63 -8.19 -3.07
CA GLN A 116 7.28 -9.31 -2.18
C GLN A 116 5.82 -9.76 -2.37
N MET A 117 4.89 -8.82 -2.46
CA MET A 117 3.48 -9.13 -2.68
C MET A 117 3.27 -9.79 -4.05
N MET A 118 3.90 -9.28 -5.12
CA MET A 118 3.80 -9.87 -6.45
C MET A 118 4.39 -11.29 -6.48
N ASP A 119 5.52 -11.51 -5.81
CA ASP A 119 6.16 -12.82 -5.70
C ASP A 119 5.25 -13.80 -4.95
N TRP A 120 4.61 -13.36 -3.87
CA TRP A 120 3.63 -14.17 -3.15
C TRP A 120 2.47 -14.60 -4.06
N PHE A 121 1.86 -13.67 -4.81
CA PHE A 121 0.80 -14.01 -5.76
C PHE A 121 1.27 -14.97 -6.86
N SER A 122 2.51 -14.82 -7.33
CA SER A 122 3.11 -15.73 -8.33
C SER A 122 3.27 -17.14 -7.78
N CYS A 123 3.73 -17.28 -6.54
CA CYS A 123 3.86 -18.57 -5.86
C CYS A 123 2.51 -19.28 -5.60
N HIS A 124 1.41 -18.53 -5.58
CA HIS A 124 0.05 -19.06 -5.38
C HIS A 124 -0.74 -19.22 -6.70
N ASP A 125 -0.04 -19.29 -7.84
CA ASP A 125 -0.61 -19.44 -9.19
C ASP A 125 -1.74 -18.44 -9.50
N ALA A 126 -1.58 -17.22 -9.00
CA ALA A 126 -2.59 -16.17 -9.11
C ALA A 126 -2.39 -15.23 -10.30
N ALA A 127 -1.34 -15.41 -11.10
CA ALA A 127 -1.02 -14.56 -12.24
C ALA A 127 -2.13 -14.54 -13.32
N HIS A 128 -2.89 -15.63 -13.45
CA HIS A 128 -4.05 -15.70 -14.35
C HIS A 128 -5.31 -15.02 -13.78
N ILE A 129 -5.36 -14.79 -12.44
CA ILE A 129 -6.49 -14.16 -11.74
C ILE A 129 -6.28 -12.66 -11.62
N TYR A 130 -5.05 -12.22 -11.37
CA TYR A 130 -4.75 -10.84 -11.04
C TYR A 130 -3.84 -10.16 -12.07
N LYS A 131 -4.16 -8.89 -12.32
CA LYS A 131 -3.31 -7.95 -13.04
C LYS A 131 -2.78 -6.91 -12.06
N PHE A 132 -1.46 -6.73 -12.06
CA PHE A 132 -0.81 -5.74 -11.21
C PHE A 132 -0.75 -4.37 -11.88
N ARG A 133 -0.94 -3.33 -11.08
CA ARG A 133 -0.77 -1.93 -11.45
C ARG A 133 -0.04 -1.19 -10.34
N ILE A 134 0.91 -0.36 -10.72
CA ILE A 134 1.72 0.41 -9.76
C ILE A 134 1.50 1.89 -10.01
N ALA A 135 0.97 2.59 -9.01
CA ALA A 135 0.86 4.04 -8.98
C ALA A 135 1.88 4.62 -8.00
N TRP A 136 2.82 5.41 -8.51
CA TRP A 136 3.80 6.10 -7.69
C TRP A 136 3.31 7.49 -7.30
N PHE A 137 3.19 7.74 -6.01
CA PHE A 137 2.74 9.00 -5.43
C PHE A 137 3.94 9.89 -5.12
N VAL A 138 4.08 10.96 -5.89
CA VAL A 138 5.15 11.95 -5.78
C VAL A 138 4.59 13.21 -5.15
N PRO A 139 5.08 13.63 -3.99
CA PRO A 139 4.68 14.89 -3.38
C PRO A 139 5.34 16.08 -4.10
N MET A 140 4.57 17.15 -4.37
CA MET A 140 5.08 18.38 -4.96
C MET A 140 5.81 19.29 -3.98
N ILE A 141 5.58 19.12 -2.68
CA ILE A 141 6.15 19.94 -1.61
C ILE A 141 6.79 19.07 -0.55
N ASN A 142 7.64 19.70 0.26
CA ASN A 142 8.28 19.02 1.37
C ASN A 142 7.21 18.48 2.34
N ASN A 143 6.97 17.18 2.24
CA ASN A 143 5.97 16.50 3.05
C ASN A 143 6.26 16.52 4.56
N MET A 144 7.46 16.91 4.95
CA MET A 144 7.85 16.90 6.36
C MET A 144 7.00 17.83 7.21
N GLU A 145 6.63 19.00 6.67
CA GLU A 145 5.72 19.90 7.38
C GLU A 145 4.32 19.30 7.58
N ILE A 146 3.82 18.58 6.57
CA ILE A 146 2.52 17.89 6.64
C ILE A 146 2.58 16.76 7.67
N ILE A 147 3.68 16.02 7.67
CA ILE A 147 3.91 14.91 8.61
C ILE A 147 4.04 15.46 10.03
N GLN A 148 4.79 16.53 10.23
CA GLN A 148 4.95 17.19 11.54
C GLN A 148 3.64 17.70 12.09
N LYS A 149 2.80 18.33 11.26
CA LYS A 149 1.48 18.84 11.67
C LYS A 149 0.48 17.73 12.01
N ARG A 150 0.65 16.53 11.46
CA ARG A 150 -0.28 15.39 11.66
C ARG A 150 0.11 14.46 12.79
N GLN A 151 1.30 14.59 13.34
CA GLN A 151 1.86 13.59 14.25
C GLN A 151 2.53 14.24 15.45
N ASN A 152 1.86 14.12 16.60
CA ASN A 152 2.42 14.48 17.91
C ASN A 152 3.48 13.50 18.44
N MET A 153 4.09 12.65 17.58
CA MET A 153 5.05 11.65 18.00
C MET A 153 6.45 11.93 17.45
N PRO A 154 7.38 12.45 18.26
CA PRO A 154 8.75 12.80 17.83
C PRO A 154 9.53 11.62 17.22
N ASN A 155 9.36 10.42 17.77
CA ASN A 155 10.11 9.21 17.35
C ASN A 155 9.69 8.67 15.96
N ASP A 156 8.48 8.96 15.50
CA ASP A 156 7.96 8.53 14.21
C ASP A 156 8.48 9.41 13.04
N ILE A 157 8.89 10.65 13.36
CA ILE A 157 9.39 11.61 12.37
C ILE A 157 10.76 11.19 11.84
N ASP A 158 11.67 10.77 12.70
CA ASP A 158 13.03 10.39 12.28
C ASP A 158 13.03 9.14 11.40
N VAL A 159 12.21 8.15 11.73
CA VAL A 159 12.03 6.95 10.91
C VAL A 159 11.47 7.31 9.53
N ARG A 160 10.58 8.28 9.42
CA ARG A 160 9.96 8.70 8.15
C ARG A 160 10.85 9.56 7.28
N ARG A 161 11.77 10.34 7.88
CA ARG A 161 12.77 11.14 7.15
C ARG A 161 13.73 10.28 6.36
N THR A 162 13.97 9.05 6.82
CA THR A 162 14.93 8.13 6.22
C THR A 162 14.31 7.20 5.17
N ASN A 163 12.98 7.11 5.11
CA ASN A 163 12.31 6.34 4.07
C ASN A 163 12.50 7.01 2.71
N THR A 164 12.93 6.23 1.74
CA THR A 164 13.03 6.65 0.34
C THR A 164 11.98 5.95 -0.50
N CYS A 165 11.50 6.64 -1.51
CA CYS A 165 10.68 6.07 -2.57
C CYS A 165 10.95 6.89 -3.83
N ASN A 166 11.96 6.51 -4.56
CA ASN A 166 12.43 7.21 -5.77
C ASN A 166 12.54 6.24 -6.95
N ALA A 167 12.85 6.76 -8.14
CA ALA A 167 12.93 5.96 -9.35
C ALA A 167 14.00 4.84 -9.29
N SER A 168 15.08 5.02 -8.51
CA SER A 168 16.09 3.97 -8.34
C SER A 168 15.58 2.81 -7.49
N ASP A 169 14.72 3.07 -6.51
CA ASP A 169 14.11 2.03 -5.68
C ASP A 169 13.21 1.11 -6.53
N PHE A 170 12.47 1.68 -7.50
CA PHE A 170 11.67 0.88 -8.45
C PHE A 170 12.55 0.04 -9.36
N ARG A 171 13.62 0.61 -9.91
CA ARG A 171 14.58 -0.14 -10.73
C ARG A 171 15.25 -1.27 -9.96
N ALA A 172 15.71 -0.99 -8.74
CA ALA A 172 16.32 -2.01 -7.87
C ALA A 172 15.35 -3.15 -7.52
N SER A 173 14.05 -2.86 -7.47
CA SER A 173 13.00 -3.85 -7.22
C SER A 173 12.51 -4.55 -8.49
N GLY A 174 13.05 -4.21 -9.67
CA GLY A 174 12.61 -4.75 -10.96
C GLY A 174 11.14 -4.42 -11.28
N LEU A 175 10.65 -3.26 -10.85
CA LEU A 175 9.26 -2.85 -11.02
C LEU A 175 9.13 -1.75 -12.06
N HIS A 176 8.06 -1.84 -12.85
CA HIS A 176 7.63 -0.81 -13.78
C HIS A 176 6.53 0.05 -13.16
N ILE A 177 6.66 1.38 -13.29
CA ILE A 177 5.64 2.33 -12.83
C ILE A 177 4.60 2.48 -13.92
N ASP A 178 3.35 2.11 -13.65
CA ASP A 178 2.24 2.27 -14.60
C ASP A 178 1.70 3.69 -14.61
N HIS A 179 1.65 4.33 -13.42
CA HIS A 179 1.06 5.64 -13.22
C HIS A 179 1.89 6.49 -12.27
N ILE A 180 1.93 7.80 -12.55
CA ILE A 180 2.50 8.78 -11.62
C ILE A 180 1.36 9.65 -11.10
N VAL A 181 1.28 9.76 -9.79
CA VAL A 181 0.31 10.61 -9.08
C VAL A 181 1.06 11.71 -8.36
N VAL A 182 0.78 12.94 -8.73
CA VAL A 182 1.41 14.11 -8.13
C VAL A 182 0.45 14.77 -7.16
N SER A 183 0.88 15.00 -5.94
CA SER A 183 0.02 15.55 -4.90
C SER A 183 0.65 16.75 -4.18
N ASN A 184 -0.20 17.69 -3.81
CA ASN A 184 0.10 18.75 -2.86
C ASN A 184 -0.97 18.74 -1.74
N THR A 185 -1.00 19.77 -0.90
CA THR A 185 -1.96 19.87 0.22
C THR A 185 -3.42 20.00 -0.22
N GLN A 186 -3.69 20.40 -1.45
CA GLN A 186 -5.03 20.76 -1.94
C GLN A 186 -5.48 19.92 -3.14
N THR A 187 -4.53 19.44 -3.95
CA THR A 187 -4.83 18.76 -5.21
C THR A 187 -4.08 17.45 -5.37
N ILE A 188 -4.72 16.52 -6.08
CA ILE A 188 -4.08 15.30 -6.60
C ILE A 188 -4.26 15.31 -8.11
N ALA A 189 -3.14 15.28 -8.84
CA ALA A 189 -3.09 15.16 -10.29
C ALA A 189 -2.57 13.78 -10.69
N PHE A 190 -3.14 13.20 -11.73
CA PHE A 190 -2.74 11.91 -12.28
C PHE A 190 -3.05 11.84 -13.77
N ASP A 191 -2.36 10.94 -14.45
CA ASP A 191 -2.46 10.78 -15.90
C ASP A 191 -3.83 10.29 -16.38
N ASP A 192 -4.15 10.50 -17.67
CA ASP A 192 -5.44 10.09 -18.26
C ASP A 192 -5.61 8.58 -18.31
N ARG A 193 -4.53 7.79 -18.33
CA ARG A 193 -4.62 6.32 -18.29
C ARG A 193 -5.14 5.87 -16.94
N LEU A 194 -4.65 6.47 -15.83
CA LEU A 194 -5.18 6.19 -14.49
C LEU A 194 -6.62 6.66 -14.36
N ARG A 195 -6.98 7.83 -14.93
CA ARG A 195 -8.34 8.35 -14.97
C ARG A 195 -9.29 7.38 -15.69
N THR A 196 -8.89 6.89 -16.85
CA THR A 196 -9.65 5.90 -17.64
C THR A 196 -9.79 4.59 -16.87
N PHE A 197 -8.73 4.13 -16.23
CA PHE A 197 -8.75 2.93 -15.39
C PHE A 197 -9.75 3.07 -14.22
N ILE A 198 -9.73 4.19 -13.49
CA ILE A 198 -10.69 4.48 -12.40
C ILE A 198 -12.13 4.46 -12.90
N LYS A 199 -12.41 5.12 -14.05
CA LYS A 199 -13.75 5.11 -14.66
C LYS A 199 -14.21 3.70 -15.02
N SER A 200 -13.32 2.88 -15.59
CA SER A 200 -13.66 1.49 -15.96
C SER A 200 -13.90 0.61 -14.73
N ALA A 201 -13.22 0.86 -13.63
CA ALA A 201 -13.47 0.17 -12.36
C ALA A 201 -14.83 0.52 -11.75
N SER A 202 -15.30 1.77 -11.90
CA SER A 202 -16.62 2.21 -11.45
C SER A 202 -17.77 1.48 -12.15
N GLN A 203 -17.60 1.13 -13.43
CA GLN A 203 -18.63 0.43 -14.23
C GLN A 203 -18.78 -1.06 -13.85
N ARG A 204 -17.91 -1.59 -13.02
CA ARG A 204 -17.93 -3.00 -12.58
C ARG A 204 -18.75 -3.24 -11.31
N ILE A 205 -19.21 -2.16 -10.66
CA ILE A 205 -19.96 -2.21 -9.40
C ILE A 205 -21.48 -2.38 -9.65
N LYS A 206 -21.89 -2.35 -10.92
CA LYS A 206 -23.29 -2.55 -11.34
C LYS A 206 -23.57 -4.04 -11.66
#